data_374af082f604ce974a4c10a57fd1be35
#
_entry.id   374af082f604ce974a4c10a57fd1be35
#
_cell.length_a   1.000
_cell.length_b   1.000
_cell.length_c   1.000
_cell.angle_alpha   90.00
_cell.angle_beta   90.00
_cell.angle_gamma   90.00
#
_symmetry.space_group_name_H-M   'P 1'
#
loop_
_entity.id
_entity.type
_entity.pdbx_description
1 polymer ?
#
loop_
_entity_poly.entity_id
_entity_poly.type
_entity_poly.pdbx_seq_one_letter_code
_entity_poly.pdbx_strand_id
1 'polypeptide(L)'
;AAIKALSNIPRSAKLTHREWDYIKATQVLYGKGEKHLRDRAYSLAMQKIYHKYPKDLEAGCFYSLSLLGMSRNTEDSLRLQIEAGAIALEIFQKNPNHPCAAHYAIHAFDKPELARLGLTSAKRYASIAPASHHAQHMPAHIFLQLGMWPEATNSNKNGWLTSIKWVEKKKIPISGKDYHSLQWLHYCYLQLGLFKKAESVFKTQLKDMQEGIQSK
;
A
#
# COMPACT_ATOMS: atom_id res chain seq x y z
N ALA A 1 -13.63 -11.75 11.35
CA ALA A 1 -13.07 -10.71 12.25
C ALA A 1 -13.87 -9.41 12.14
N ALA A 2 -14.00 -8.77 10.95
CA ALA A 2 -14.65 -7.45 10.78
C ALA A 2 -16.13 -7.42 11.22
N ILE A 3 -16.96 -8.38 10.79
CA ILE A 3 -18.36 -8.47 11.21
C ILE A 3 -18.50 -8.56 12.73
N LYS A 4 -17.65 -9.37 13.39
CA LYS A 4 -17.64 -9.47 14.86
C LYS A 4 -17.24 -8.14 15.51
N ALA A 5 -16.28 -7.41 14.97
CA ALA A 5 -15.91 -6.09 15.48
C ALA A 5 -17.07 -5.08 15.35
N LEU A 6 -17.75 -5.08 14.20
CA LEU A 6 -18.92 -4.23 13.95
C LEU A 6 -20.10 -4.56 14.87
N SER A 7 -20.34 -5.84 15.19
CA SER A 7 -21.40 -6.27 16.10
C SER A 7 -21.12 -5.91 17.57
N ASN A 8 -19.85 -5.67 17.92
CA ASN A 8 -19.45 -5.27 19.27
C ASN A 8 -19.62 -3.75 19.54
N ILE A 9 -20.03 -2.96 18.54
CA ILE A 9 -20.29 -1.54 18.75
C ILE A 9 -21.55 -1.39 19.61
N PRO A 10 -21.49 -0.80 20.82
CA PRO A 10 -22.64 -0.67 21.69
C PRO A 10 -23.73 0.19 21.03
N ARG A 11 -24.98 -0.19 21.17
CA ARG A 11 -26.13 0.63 20.72
C ARG A 11 -26.19 2.00 21.43
N SER A 12 -25.64 2.07 22.64
CA SER A 12 -25.52 3.29 23.44
C SER A 12 -24.31 4.17 23.08
N ALA A 13 -23.48 3.76 22.11
CA ALA A 13 -22.31 4.53 21.70
C ALA A 13 -22.72 5.90 21.16
N LYS A 14 -22.21 6.96 21.79
CA LYS A 14 -22.41 8.35 21.33
C LYS A 14 -21.44 8.63 20.19
N LEU A 15 -21.80 8.19 18.99
CA LEU A 15 -21.01 8.41 17.78
C LEU A 15 -21.56 9.60 16.98
N THR A 16 -20.65 10.31 16.33
CA THR A 16 -21.01 11.38 15.40
C THR A 16 -21.66 10.80 14.12
N HIS A 17 -22.37 11.62 13.37
CA HIS A 17 -22.92 11.22 12.08
C HIS A 17 -21.83 10.72 11.12
N ARG A 18 -20.63 11.32 11.16
CA ARG A 18 -19.50 10.89 10.34
C ARG A 18 -19.02 9.49 10.71
N GLU A 19 -18.85 9.20 11.98
CA GLU A 19 -18.44 7.84 12.44
C GLU A 19 -19.49 6.79 12.06
N TRP A 20 -20.78 7.12 12.17
CA TRP A 20 -21.84 6.24 11.71
C TRP A 20 -21.80 6.00 10.21
N ASP A 21 -21.49 7.01 9.38
CA ASP A 21 -21.37 6.85 7.94
C ASP A 21 -20.21 5.88 7.59
N TYR A 22 -19.05 5.97 8.25
CA TYR A 22 -17.95 5.01 8.10
C TYR A 22 -18.33 3.59 8.54
N ILE A 23 -19.01 3.43 9.66
CA ILE A 23 -19.48 2.14 10.15
C ILE A 23 -20.41 1.50 9.13
N LYS A 24 -21.39 2.25 8.60
CA LYS A 24 -22.31 1.77 7.57
C LYS A 24 -21.57 1.37 6.28
N ALA A 25 -20.61 2.15 5.82
CA ALA A 25 -19.80 1.80 4.68
C ALA A 25 -19.04 0.49 4.91
N THR A 26 -18.44 0.32 6.09
CA THR A 26 -17.73 -0.91 6.46
C THR A 26 -18.66 -2.11 6.57
N GLN A 27 -19.90 -1.93 7.05
CA GLN A 27 -20.93 -2.97 7.08
C GLN A 27 -21.30 -3.45 5.67
N VAL A 28 -21.35 -2.54 4.70
CA VAL A 28 -21.57 -2.87 3.29
C VAL A 28 -20.42 -3.71 2.74
N LEU A 29 -19.17 -3.30 2.98
CA LEU A 29 -17.97 -3.99 2.50
C LEU A 29 -17.90 -5.45 2.98
N TYR A 30 -18.24 -5.68 4.25
CA TYR A 30 -18.17 -7.00 4.88
C TYR A 30 -19.55 -7.69 5.00
N GLY A 31 -20.57 -7.17 4.33
CA GLY A 31 -21.92 -7.70 4.32
C GLY A 31 -22.08 -9.00 3.53
N LYS A 32 -23.34 -9.35 3.25
CA LYS A 32 -23.69 -10.52 2.44
C LYS A 32 -23.65 -10.19 0.93
N GLY A 33 -23.55 -11.22 0.10
CA GLY A 33 -23.59 -11.11 -1.35
C GLY A 33 -22.20 -11.18 -2.01
N GLU A 34 -22.21 -11.10 -3.33
CA GLU A 34 -21.03 -11.21 -4.18
C GLU A 34 -20.01 -10.10 -3.91
N LYS A 35 -18.71 -10.47 -3.91
CA LYS A 35 -17.64 -9.54 -3.55
C LYS A 35 -17.65 -8.28 -4.42
N HIS A 36 -17.78 -8.42 -5.73
CA HIS A 36 -17.73 -7.29 -6.66
C HIS A 36 -18.88 -6.29 -6.45
N LEU A 37 -20.07 -6.77 -6.07
CA LEU A 37 -21.22 -5.91 -5.74
C LEU A 37 -20.99 -5.16 -4.43
N ARG A 38 -20.41 -5.82 -3.42
CA ARG A 38 -20.06 -5.20 -2.13
C ARG A 38 -18.95 -4.15 -2.30
N ASP A 39 -17.91 -4.45 -3.09
CA ASP A 39 -16.84 -3.52 -3.39
C ASP A 39 -17.38 -2.24 -4.06
N ARG A 40 -18.27 -2.41 -5.05
CA ARG A 40 -18.94 -1.27 -5.71
C ARG A 40 -19.82 -0.47 -4.74
N ALA A 41 -20.62 -1.15 -3.92
CA ALA A 41 -21.49 -0.48 -2.95
C ALA A 41 -20.66 0.25 -1.87
N TYR A 42 -19.54 -0.33 -1.43
CA TYR A 42 -18.58 0.33 -0.53
C TYR A 42 -17.97 1.57 -1.17
N SER A 43 -17.52 1.48 -2.42
CA SER A 43 -16.95 2.63 -3.14
C SER A 43 -17.96 3.77 -3.25
N LEU A 44 -19.22 3.48 -3.59
CA LEU A 44 -20.30 4.48 -3.62
C LEU A 44 -20.57 5.09 -2.23
N ALA A 45 -20.48 4.29 -1.16
CA ALA A 45 -20.62 4.79 0.20
C ALA A 45 -19.46 5.72 0.57
N MET A 46 -18.21 5.34 0.24
CA MET A 46 -17.04 6.18 0.49
C MET A 46 -17.05 7.46 -0.34
N GLN A 47 -17.51 7.40 -1.59
CA GLN A 47 -17.72 8.59 -2.43
C GLN A 47 -18.67 9.60 -1.74
N LYS A 48 -19.80 9.11 -1.22
CA LYS A 48 -20.76 9.97 -0.48
C LYS A 48 -20.13 10.60 0.76
N ILE A 49 -19.33 9.85 1.52
CA ILE A 49 -18.63 10.35 2.70
C ILE A 49 -17.61 11.42 2.30
N TYR A 50 -16.81 11.17 1.27
CA TYR A 50 -15.83 12.13 0.73
C TYR A 50 -16.48 13.46 0.33
N HIS A 51 -17.59 13.44 -0.38
CA HIS A 51 -18.31 14.67 -0.75
C HIS A 51 -19.01 15.34 0.43
N LYS A 52 -19.53 14.57 1.39
CA LYS A 52 -20.22 15.08 2.56
C LYS A 52 -19.27 15.74 3.57
N TYR A 53 -18.04 15.25 3.65
CA TYR A 53 -17.03 15.72 4.61
C TYR A 53 -15.73 16.16 3.90
N PRO A 54 -15.75 17.29 3.14
CA PRO A 54 -14.63 17.68 2.27
C PRO A 54 -13.33 18.06 3.00
N LYS A 55 -13.39 18.24 4.33
CA LYS A 55 -12.23 18.47 5.19
C LYS A 55 -11.65 17.18 5.78
N ASP A 56 -12.34 16.05 5.59
CA ASP A 56 -11.89 14.75 6.07
C ASP A 56 -11.00 14.09 5.00
N LEU A 57 -9.68 14.24 5.16
CA LEU A 57 -8.71 13.68 4.21
C LEU A 57 -8.75 12.15 4.17
N GLU A 58 -9.09 11.50 5.30
CA GLU A 58 -9.23 10.04 5.36
C GLU A 58 -10.39 9.55 4.48
N ALA A 59 -11.47 10.30 4.39
CA ALA A 59 -12.60 9.95 3.52
C ALA A 59 -12.18 9.86 2.05
N GLY A 60 -11.38 10.83 1.58
CA GLY A 60 -10.82 10.79 0.24
C GLY A 60 -9.82 9.65 0.04
N CYS A 61 -8.99 9.37 1.04
CA CYS A 61 -8.06 8.24 1.00
C CYS A 61 -8.79 6.89 0.90
N PHE A 62 -9.82 6.67 1.70
CA PHE A 62 -10.62 5.43 1.62
C PHE A 62 -11.42 5.34 0.33
N TYR A 63 -11.90 6.46 -0.22
CA TYR A 63 -12.52 6.47 -1.54
C TYR A 63 -11.51 6.10 -2.63
N SER A 64 -10.32 6.72 -2.65
CA SER A 64 -9.24 6.35 -3.56
C SER A 64 -8.89 4.85 -3.45
N LEU A 65 -8.71 4.33 -2.24
CA LEU A 65 -8.44 2.91 -2.01
C LEU A 65 -9.55 2.00 -2.57
N SER A 66 -10.82 2.39 -2.41
CA SER A 66 -11.95 1.62 -2.92
C SER A 66 -11.96 1.54 -4.45
N LEU A 67 -11.61 2.63 -5.13
CA LEU A 67 -11.45 2.68 -6.58
C LEU A 67 -10.31 1.77 -7.06
N LEU A 68 -9.16 1.78 -6.37
CA LEU A 68 -8.05 0.86 -6.62
C LEU A 68 -8.45 -0.60 -6.41
N GLY A 69 -9.27 -0.89 -5.41
CA GLY A 69 -9.83 -2.23 -5.19
C GLY A 69 -10.70 -2.70 -6.35
N MET A 70 -11.53 -1.81 -6.92
CA MET A 70 -12.38 -2.09 -8.06
C MET A 70 -11.64 -2.13 -9.40
N SER A 71 -10.49 -1.46 -9.53
CA SER A 71 -9.75 -1.38 -10.79
C SER A 71 -9.14 -2.73 -11.23
N ARG A 72 -9.10 -3.71 -10.35
CA ARG A 72 -8.55 -5.03 -10.64
C ARG A 72 -9.55 -5.84 -11.48
N ASN A 73 -9.08 -6.38 -12.60
CA ASN A 73 -9.86 -7.26 -13.49
C ASN A 73 -11.14 -6.60 -14.08
N THR A 74 -11.06 -5.34 -14.47
CA THR A 74 -12.13 -4.61 -15.15
C THR A 74 -11.61 -3.86 -16.37
N GLU A 75 -12.46 -3.68 -17.39
CA GLU A 75 -12.16 -2.85 -18.57
C GLU A 75 -11.97 -1.38 -18.17
N ASP A 76 -12.63 -0.92 -17.12
CA ASP A 76 -12.50 0.42 -16.55
C ASP A 76 -11.22 0.63 -15.72
N SER A 77 -10.31 -0.33 -15.69
CA SER A 77 -9.12 -0.31 -14.80
C SER A 77 -8.36 1.01 -14.86
N LEU A 78 -8.04 1.48 -16.05
CA LEU A 78 -7.26 2.72 -16.23
C LEU A 78 -8.01 3.94 -15.72
N ARG A 79 -9.30 4.07 -16.03
CA ARG A 79 -10.14 5.18 -15.56
C ARG A 79 -10.21 5.23 -14.04
N LEU A 80 -10.45 4.08 -13.39
CA LEU A 80 -10.52 3.99 -11.92
C LEU A 80 -9.18 4.30 -11.27
N GLN A 81 -8.06 3.87 -11.86
CA GLN A 81 -6.73 4.20 -11.36
C GLN A 81 -6.43 5.70 -11.46
N ILE A 82 -6.76 6.33 -12.59
CA ILE A 82 -6.57 7.78 -12.76
C ILE A 82 -7.42 8.57 -11.76
N GLU A 83 -8.69 8.19 -11.56
CA GLU A 83 -9.57 8.84 -10.58
C GLU A 83 -9.03 8.67 -9.15
N ALA A 84 -8.63 7.45 -8.76
CA ALA A 84 -8.02 7.17 -7.46
C ALA A 84 -6.74 8.00 -7.24
N GLY A 85 -5.88 8.05 -8.26
CA GLY A 85 -4.63 8.80 -8.21
C GLY A 85 -4.85 10.31 -8.11
N ALA A 86 -5.82 10.85 -8.83
CA ALA A 86 -6.16 12.27 -8.76
C ALA A 86 -6.61 12.69 -7.35
N ILE A 87 -7.49 11.88 -6.72
CA ILE A 87 -7.94 12.10 -5.34
C ILE A 87 -6.76 12.02 -4.37
N ALA A 88 -5.91 10.98 -4.52
CA ALA A 88 -4.74 10.80 -3.66
C ALA A 88 -3.75 11.98 -3.79
N LEU A 89 -3.50 12.48 -5.01
CA LEU A 89 -2.63 13.65 -5.24
C LEU A 89 -3.24 14.93 -4.67
N GLU A 90 -4.55 15.16 -4.79
CA GLU A 90 -5.22 16.30 -4.17
C GLU A 90 -5.01 16.32 -2.65
N ILE A 91 -5.15 15.16 -2.00
CA ILE A 91 -4.92 15.03 -0.56
C ILE A 91 -3.44 15.23 -0.23
N PHE A 92 -2.55 14.66 -1.03
CA PHE A 92 -1.11 14.82 -0.86
C PHE A 92 -0.66 16.28 -0.99
N GLN A 93 -1.27 17.06 -1.87
CA GLN A 93 -1.04 18.51 -1.98
C GLN A 93 -1.50 19.27 -0.72
N LYS A 94 -2.63 18.88 -0.14
CA LYS A 94 -3.16 19.48 1.11
C LYS A 94 -2.32 19.08 2.34
N ASN A 95 -1.83 17.84 2.37
CA ASN A 95 -0.98 17.31 3.43
C ASN A 95 0.09 16.37 2.86
N PRO A 96 1.29 16.89 2.53
CA PRO A 96 2.39 16.07 1.98
C PRO A 96 2.94 15.00 2.94
N ASN A 97 2.54 15.02 4.21
CA ASN A 97 2.89 14.02 5.21
C ASN A 97 1.77 12.98 5.43
N HIS A 98 0.70 13.01 4.65
CA HIS A 98 -0.39 12.04 4.76
C HIS A 98 0.06 10.68 4.18
N PRO A 99 0.22 9.63 5.01
CA PRO A 99 0.82 8.38 4.55
C PRO A 99 -0.05 7.67 3.51
N CYS A 100 -1.37 7.63 3.71
CA CYS A 100 -2.28 6.98 2.77
C CYS A 100 -2.30 7.67 1.41
N ALA A 101 -2.27 9.00 1.37
CA ALA A 101 -2.28 9.76 0.13
C ALA A 101 -1.03 9.47 -0.72
N ALA A 102 0.15 9.51 -0.11
CA ALA A 102 1.39 9.15 -0.80
C ALA A 102 1.37 7.69 -1.28
N HIS A 103 0.91 6.76 -0.44
CA HIS A 103 0.85 5.33 -0.73
C HIS A 103 -0.12 5.01 -1.88
N TYR A 104 -1.34 5.57 -1.83
CA TYR A 104 -2.35 5.27 -2.85
C TYR A 104 -2.05 5.96 -4.20
N ALA A 105 -1.37 7.11 -4.20
CA ALA A 105 -0.84 7.69 -5.42
C ALA A 105 0.20 6.77 -6.09
N ILE A 106 1.09 6.14 -5.31
CA ILE A 106 2.03 5.15 -5.84
C ILE A 106 1.26 3.99 -6.49
N HIS A 107 0.30 3.38 -5.78
CA HIS A 107 -0.48 2.27 -6.32
C HIS A 107 -1.30 2.64 -7.57
N ALA A 108 -1.87 3.83 -7.59
CA ALA A 108 -2.67 4.31 -8.71
C ALA A 108 -1.84 4.47 -9.99
N PHE A 109 -0.58 4.86 -9.84
CA PHE A 109 0.30 5.19 -10.96
C PHE A 109 1.41 4.17 -11.20
N ASP A 110 1.31 2.98 -10.62
CA ASP A 110 2.25 1.86 -10.83
C ASP A 110 2.06 1.22 -12.21
N LYS A 111 2.26 2.02 -13.25
CA LYS A 111 2.27 1.60 -14.67
C LYS A 111 3.22 2.53 -15.44
N PRO A 112 3.91 2.04 -16.48
CA PRO A 112 4.86 2.86 -17.25
C PRO A 112 4.27 4.19 -17.72
N GLU A 113 3.01 4.17 -18.22
CA GLU A 113 2.34 5.34 -18.80
C GLU A 113 1.97 6.39 -17.74
N LEU A 114 1.79 5.98 -16.48
CA LEU A 114 1.31 6.84 -15.39
C LEU A 114 2.38 7.15 -14.34
N ALA A 115 3.47 6.40 -14.31
CA ALA A 115 4.46 6.43 -13.21
C ALA A 115 5.02 7.84 -12.95
N ARG A 116 5.15 8.65 -14.00
CA ARG A 116 5.60 10.05 -13.86
C ARG A 116 4.74 10.87 -12.90
N LEU A 117 3.43 10.60 -12.85
CA LEU A 117 2.48 11.28 -11.96
C LEU A 117 2.72 10.91 -10.48
N GLY A 118 3.19 9.69 -10.21
CA GLY A 118 3.46 9.19 -8.86
C GLY A 118 4.82 9.59 -8.29
N LEU A 119 5.71 10.19 -9.08
CA LEU A 119 7.12 10.38 -8.71
C LEU A 119 7.31 11.23 -7.46
N THR A 120 6.56 12.31 -7.28
CA THR A 120 6.66 13.20 -6.12
C THR A 120 6.23 12.47 -4.85
N SER A 121 5.14 11.72 -4.89
CA SER A 121 4.66 10.88 -3.78
C SER A 121 5.67 9.79 -3.44
N ALA A 122 6.24 9.11 -4.43
CA ALA A 122 7.27 8.09 -4.24
C ALA A 122 8.52 8.65 -3.53
N LYS A 123 9.04 9.79 -3.97
CA LYS A 123 10.20 10.45 -3.34
C LYS A 123 9.96 10.83 -1.88
N ARG A 124 8.72 11.06 -1.47
CA ARG A 124 8.36 11.50 -0.11
C ARG A 124 8.01 10.36 0.82
N TYR A 125 7.38 9.29 0.33
CA TYR A 125 6.68 8.30 1.15
C TYR A 125 7.57 7.61 2.19
N ALA A 126 8.78 7.20 1.82
CA ALA A 126 9.71 6.54 2.76
C ALA A 126 10.04 7.41 3.99
N SER A 127 10.10 8.74 3.85
CA SER A 127 10.37 9.66 4.96
C SER A 127 9.16 9.90 5.87
N ILE A 128 7.94 9.64 5.39
CA ILE A 128 6.71 9.76 6.20
C ILE A 128 6.62 8.62 7.23
N ALA A 129 7.02 7.41 6.84
CA ALA A 129 6.91 6.23 7.69
C ALA A 129 8.24 5.43 7.72
N PRO A 130 9.33 5.99 8.27
CA PRO A 130 10.69 5.43 8.14
C PRO A 130 10.86 4.07 8.84
N ALA A 131 10.02 3.74 9.81
CA ALA A 131 10.06 2.46 10.53
C ALA A 131 9.22 1.35 9.85
N SER A 132 8.49 1.66 8.79
CA SER A 132 7.72 0.69 8.02
C SER A 132 8.53 0.16 6.85
N HIS A 133 8.83 -1.14 6.83
CA HIS A 133 9.53 -1.77 5.71
C HIS A 133 8.74 -1.61 4.40
N HIS A 134 7.42 -1.71 4.45
CA HIS A 134 6.56 -1.49 3.30
C HIS A 134 6.66 -0.06 2.76
N ALA A 135 6.68 0.96 3.63
CA ALA A 135 6.85 2.36 3.20
C ALA A 135 8.24 2.63 2.60
N GLN A 136 9.27 1.90 3.04
CA GLN A 136 10.61 1.98 2.46
C GLN A 136 10.67 1.33 1.07
N HIS A 137 9.91 0.24 0.85
CA HIS A 137 9.84 -0.50 -0.41
C HIS A 137 8.98 0.21 -1.48
N MET A 138 7.82 0.73 -1.12
CA MET A 138 6.81 1.24 -2.05
C MET A 138 7.30 2.23 -3.11
N PRO A 139 8.24 3.16 -2.81
CA PRO A 139 8.79 4.04 -3.85
C PRO A 139 9.42 3.31 -5.04
N ALA A 140 9.94 2.09 -4.82
CA ALA A 140 10.56 1.29 -5.87
C ALA A 140 9.59 0.94 -7.00
N HIS A 141 8.29 0.85 -6.74
CA HIS A 141 7.28 0.63 -7.76
C HIS A 141 7.34 1.69 -8.86
N ILE A 142 7.36 2.96 -8.47
CA ILE A 142 7.46 4.08 -9.41
C ILE A 142 8.86 4.18 -10.03
N PHE A 143 9.89 4.04 -9.22
CA PHE A 143 11.27 4.12 -9.70
C PHE A 143 11.59 3.05 -10.76
N LEU A 144 11.07 1.83 -10.58
CA LEU A 144 11.23 0.73 -11.53
C LEU A 144 10.55 1.04 -12.86
N GLN A 145 9.29 1.52 -12.83
CA GLN A 145 8.55 1.89 -14.04
C GLN A 145 9.24 3.00 -14.84
N LEU A 146 10.02 3.85 -14.16
CA LEU A 146 10.76 4.97 -14.76
C LEU A 146 12.22 4.64 -15.11
N GLY A 147 12.67 3.40 -14.89
CA GLY A 147 14.06 3.00 -15.13
C GLY A 147 15.06 3.63 -14.13
N MET A 148 14.59 4.16 -13.00
CA MET A 148 15.42 4.77 -11.95
C MET A 148 16.01 3.67 -11.05
N TRP A 149 16.89 2.86 -11.62
CA TRP A 149 17.43 1.66 -10.98
C TRP A 149 18.21 1.91 -9.69
N PRO A 150 19.03 2.97 -9.57
CA PRO A 150 19.70 3.28 -8.31
C PRO A 150 18.73 3.57 -7.17
N GLU A 151 17.69 4.37 -7.42
CA GLU A 151 16.65 4.71 -6.45
C GLU A 151 15.80 3.49 -6.08
N ALA A 152 15.42 2.67 -7.07
CA ALA A 152 14.71 1.42 -6.83
C ALA A 152 15.54 0.45 -5.98
N THR A 153 16.84 0.35 -6.25
CA THR A 153 17.78 -0.44 -5.45
C THR A 153 17.83 0.04 -3.99
N ASN A 154 17.97 1.35 -3.78
CA ASN A 154 18.03 1.91 -2.43
C ASN A 154 16.72 1.70 -1.66
N SER A 155 15.59 1.91 -2.31
CA SER A 155 14.26 1.69 -1.73
C SER A 155 14.08 0.23 -1.26
N ASN A 156 14.37 -0.73 -2.12
CA ASN A 156 14.25 -2.15 -1.79
C ASN A 156 15.24 -2.59 -0.71
N LYS A 157 16.49 -2.09 -0.76
CA LYS A 157 17.48 -2.34 0.29
C LYS A 157 17.01 -1.84 1.65
N ASN A 158 16.45 -0.63 1.69
CA ASN A 158 15.92 -0.05 2.93
C ASN A 158 14.70 -0.83 3.44
N GLY A 159 13.79 -1.25 2.56
CA GLY A 159 12.67 -2.13 2.89
C GLY A 159 13.15 -3.41 3.56
N TRP A 160 14.08 -4.11 2.93
CA TRP A 160 14.69 -5.32 3.46
C TRP A 160 15.33 -5.10 4.83
N LEU A 161 16.23 -4.13 4.97
CA LEU A 161 16.92 -3.85 6.24
C LEU A 161 15.97 -3.43 7.36
N THR A 162 14.92 -2.67 7.03
CA THR A 162 13.88 -2.28 8.01
C THR A 162 13.07 -3.50 8.47
N SER A 163 12.79 -4.44 7.57
CA SER A 163 12.08 -5.68 7.94
C SER A 163 12.89 -6.57 8.88
N ILE A 164 14.21 -6.67 8.69
CA ILE A 164 15.09 -7.39 9.61
C ILE A 164 14.98 -6.81 11.02
N LYS A 165 15.15 -5.49 11.16
CA LYS A 165 15.03 -4.80 12.45
C LYS A 165 13.66 -5.01 13.10
N TRP A 166 12.60 -5.05 12.29
CA TRP A 166 11.25 -5.29 12.79
C TRP A 166 11.08 -6.72 13.32
N VAL A 167 11.57 -7.73 12.57
CA VAL A 167 11.54 -9.14 12.97
C VAL A 167 12.30 -9.34 14.28
N GLU A 168 13.50 -8.79 14.39
CA GLU A 168 14.33 -8.84 15.60
C GLU A 168 13.63 -8.18 16.80
N LYS A 169 13.11 -6.96 16.62
CA LYS A 169 12.40 -6.21 17.67
C LYS A 169 11.14 -6.94 18.15
N LYS A 170 10.41 -7.57 17.24
CA LYS A 170 9.16 -8.31 17.55
C LYS A 170 9.39 -9.74 17.98
N LYS A 171 10.61 -10.27 17.86
CA LYS A 171 10.97 -11.64 18.15
C LYS A 171 10.07 -12.66 17.42
N ILE A 172 9.79 -12.37 16.15
CA ILE A 172 8.98 -13.24 15.28
C ILE A 172 9.88 -14.08 14.37
N PRO A 173 9.35 -15.18 13.81
CA PRO A 173 10.14 -16.06 12.94
C PRO A 173 10.77 -15.34 11.75
N ILE A 174 11.87 -15.89 11.24
CA ILE A 174 12.62 -15.37 10.08
C ILE A 174 11.73 -15.18 8.83
N SER A 175 10.67 -15.98 8.72
CA SER A 175 9.66 -15.86 7.66
C SER A 175 8.89 -14.53 7.67
N GLY A 176 8.99 -13.76 8.74
CA GLY A 176 8.42 -12.41 8.84
C GLY A 176 9.24 -11.31 8.15
N LYS A 177 10.45 -11.62 7.64
CA LYS A 177 11.24 -10.68 6.86
C LYS A 177 10.56 -10.37 5.51
N ASP A 178 10.82 -9.21 4.95
CA ASP A 178 10.26 -8.75 3.68
C ASP A 178 11.05 -9.32 2.47
N TYR A 179 10.82 -10.59 2.17
CA TYR A 179 11.45 -11.25 1.01
C TYR A 179 10.99 -10.67 -0.32
N HIS A 180 9.86 -9.98 -0.37
CA HIS A 180 9.41 -9.27 -1.56
C HIS A 180 10.39 -8.14 -1.91
N SER A 181 10.73 -7.30 -0.94
CA SER A 181 11.78 -6.27 -1.13
C SER A 181 13.14 -6.90 -1.49
N LEU A 182 13.49 -8.04 -0.90
CA LEU A 182 14.75 -8.74 -1.19
C LEU A 182 14.79 -9.24 -2.65
N GLN A 183 13.70 -9.81 -3.16
CA GLN A 183 13.60 -10.27 -4.55
C GLN A 183 13.69 -9.10 -5.54
N TRP A 184 13.03 -7.99 -5.23
CA TRP A 184 13.12 -6.79 -6.06
C TRP A 184 14.53 -6.19 -6.04
N LEU A 185 15.22 -6.24 -4.90
CA LEU A 185 16.62 -5.83 -4.80
C LEU A 185 17.52 -6.69 -5.68
N HIS A 186 17.32 -8.01 -5.70
CA HIS A 186 18.00 -8.93 -6.59
C HIS A 186 17.80 -8.51 -8.05
N TYR A 187 16.56 -8.28 -8.47
CA TYR A 187 16.22 -7.85 -9.82
C TYR A 187 16.89 -6.51 -10.17
N CYS A 188 16.85 -5.52 -9.29
CA CYS A 188 17.51 -4.23 -9.51
C CYS A 188 19.03 -4.39 -9.71
N TYR A 189 19.69 -5.27 -8.94
CA TYR A 189 21.12 -5.53 -9.13
C TYR A 189 21.42 -6.18 -10.48
N LEU A 190 20.56 -7.05 -10.99
CA LEU A 190 20.69 -7.64 -12.33
C LEU A 190 20.56 -6.56 -13.41
N GLN A 191 19.58 -5.64 -13.29
CA GLN A 191 19.40 -4.54 -14.24
C GLN A 191 20.60 -3.57 -14.26
N LEU A 192 21.30 -3.44 -13.15
CA LEU A 192 22.51 -2.62 -13.03
C LEU A 192 23.80 -3.35 -13.42
N GLY A 193 23.73 -4.63 -13.84
CA GLY A 193 24.92 -5.46 -14.13
C GLY A 193 25.75 -5.81 -12.88
N LEU A 194 25.19 -5.64 -11.66
CA LEU A 194 25.87 -5.90 -10.41
C LEU A 194 25.72 -7.37 -9.97
N PHE A 195 26.16 -8.29 -10.84
CA PHE A 195 25.94 -9.74 -10.69
C PHE A 195 26.44 -10.32 -9.38
N LYS A 196 27.61 -9.88 -8.87
CA LYS A 196 28.12 -10.33 -7.56
C LYS A 196 27.20 -9.95 -6.41
N LYS A 197 26.56 -8.77 -6.47
CA LYS A 197 25.56 -8.35 -5.46
C LYS A 197 24.27 -9.14 -5.60
N ALA A 198 23.80 -9.39 -6.81
CA ALA A 198 22.64 -10.24 -7.05
C ALA A 198 22.85 -11.65 -6.49
N GLU A 199 24.02 -12.27 -6.76
CA GLU A 199 24.38 -13.57 -6.19
C GLU A 199 24.39 -13.57 -4.66
N SER A 200 24.90 -12.52 -4.03
CA SER A 200 24.89 -12.38 -2.56
C SER A 200 23.47 -12.34 -2.00
N VAL A 201 22.54 -11.63 -2.66
CA VAL A 201 21.11 -11.62 -2.28
C VAL A 201 20.50 -13.01 -2.38
N PHE A 202 20.77 -13.73 -3.45
CA PHE A 202 20.29 -15.09 -3.66
C PHE A 202 20.81 -16.03 -2.56
N LYS A 203 22.11 -15.96 -2.22
CA LYS A 203 22.71 -16.74 -1.12
C LYS A 203 22.04 -16.44 0.23
N THR A 204 21.72 -15.17 0.49
CA THR A 204 20.98 -14.76 1.70
C THR A 204 19.60 -15.41 1.74
N GLN A 205 18.87 -15.40 0.63
CA GLN A 205 17.55 -16.01 0.56
C GLN A 205 17.61 -17.53 0.79
N LEU A 206 18.56 -18.23 0.18
CA LEU A 206 18.74 -19.67 0.39
C LEU A 206 19.07 -20.00 1.84
N LYS A 207 19.96 -19.25 2.48
CA LYS A 207 20.29 -19.41 3.89
C LYS A 207 19.07 -19.26 4.79
N ASP A 208 18.32 -18.18 4.62
CA ASP A 208 17.11 -17.90 5.40
C ASP A 208 16.03 -18.99 5.20
N MET A 209 15.91 -19.55 3.99
CA MET A 209 15.01 -20.68 3.72
C MET A 209 15.43 -21.94 4.49
N GLN A 210 16.73 -22.28 4.52
CA GLN A 210 17.24 -23.41 5.26
C GLN A 210 17.00 -23.27 6.76
N GLU A 211 17.28 -22.09 7.32
CA GLU A 211 17.02 -21.77 8.74
C GLU A 211 15.52 -21.86 9.07
N GLY A 212 14.65 -21.38 8.17
CA GLY A 212 13.19 -21.45 8.34
C GLY A 212 12.62 -22.87 8.30
N ILE A 213 13.26 -23.79 7.61
CA ILE A 213 12.88 -25.22 7.59
C ILE A 213 13.32 -25.90 8.89
N GLN A 214 14.51 -25.59 9.41
CA GLN A 214 15.05 -26.20 10.62
C GLN A 214 14.36 -25.71 11.91
N SER A 215 13.67 -24.56 11.86
CA SER A 215 12.99 -23.95 13.02
C SER A 215 11.51 -24.37 13.16
N LYS A 216 11.02 -25.28 12.31
CA LYS A 216 9.68 -25.90 12.39
C LYS A 216 9.74 -27.23 13.08
#